data_b56e4dea8dfff2dc76af8fa92e647a49
#
_entry.id   b56e4dea8dfff2dc76af8fa92e647a49
#
_cell.length_a   1.000
_cell.length_b   1.000
_cell.length_c   1.000
_cell.angle_alpha   90.00
_cell.angle_beta   90.00
_cell.angle_gamma   90.00
#
_symmetry.space_group_name_H-M   'P 1'
#
loop_
_entity.id
_entity.type
_entity.pdbx_description
1 polymer ?
#
loop_
_entity_poly.entity_id
_entity_poly.type
_entity_poly.pdbx_seq_one_letter_code
_entity_poly.pdbx_strand_id
1 'polypeptide(L)'
;MNYSHLVLCGIAALALNLSPALAQETKQPEATAPAPAETATQTPPEYLDDRSTPETLIKSYYNAINRQEYARAYSYYASDSPPQPFPQFQAGYENTKSVSVLFGKAQGEGAAGSAYWSQPLAIKSEANDGTATVFNGCYRLRLANPAIQGVPYVPLSILDGTLQKSDQPFEQSVPEGCEAP
;
A
#
# COMPACT_ATOMS: atom_id res chain seq x y z
N MET A 1 36.02 -12.84 47.37
CA MET A 1 36.00 -11.86 48.45
C MET A 1 34.56 -11.48 48.65
N ASN A 2 33.88 -12.23 49.43
CA ASN A 2 33.30 -12.11 50.77
C ASN A 2 32.93 -10.67 51.17
N TYR A 3 31.63 -10.44 51.41
CA TYR A 3 31.14 -10.12 52.76
C TYR A 3 29.62 -10.20 52.83
N SER A 4 29.16 -11.15 53.62
CA SER A 4 27.83 -11.22 54.25
C SER A 4 27.71 -10.16 55.34
N HIS A 5 26.53 -9.59 55.51
CA HIS A 5 26.06 -9.20 56.85
C HIS A 5 24.55 -9.38 56.98
N LEU A 6 24.24 -10.24 57.91
CA LEU A 6 22.98 -10.59 58.54
C LEU A 6 22.84 -9.77 59.82
N VAL A 7 21.68 -9.18 60.13
CA VAL A 7 21.18 -8.85 61.50
C VAL A 7 19.69 -8.60 61.37
N LEU A 8 18.82 -9.40 61.81
CA LEU A 8 18.25 -9.79 63.10
C LEU A 8 17.24 -8.79 63.72
N CYS A 9 16.01 -9.30 63.89
CA CYS A 9 15.02 -9.15 64.95
C CYS A 9 14.44 -7.78 65.34
N GLY A 10 13.10 -7.77 65.40
CA GLY A 10 12.31 -6.85 66.21
C GLY A 10 10.82 -7.17 66.15
N ILE A 11 10.36 -8.09 67.07
CA ILE A 11 8.98 -8.38 67.32
C ILE A 11 8.43 -7.33 68.30
N ALA A 12 7.32 -6.66 67.99
CA ALA A 12 6.51 -6.00 68.99
C ALA A 12 5.02 -6.11 68.59
N ALA A 13 4.29 -6.86 69.37
CA ALA A 13 2.84 -6.95 69.39
C ALA A 13 2.25 -5.77 70.17
N LEU A 14 1.07 -5.31 69.85
CA LEU A 14 -0.06 -4.90 70.69
C LEU A 14 -0.94 -3.92 69.87
N ALA A 15 -2.14 -4.13 69.75
CA ALA A 15 -3.39 -4.06 70.44
C ALA A 15 -4.52 -3.75 69.45
N LEU A 16 -5.56 -4.50 69.56
CA LEU A 16 -6.88 -4.32 68.93
C LEU A 16 -7.50 -2.97 69.39
N ASN A 17 -7.97 -2.19 68.44
CA ASN A 17 -9.09 -1.28 68.67
C ASN A 17 -10.09 -1.43 67.50
N LEU A 18 -11.20 -2.13 67.78
CA LEU A 18 -12.39 -2.12 66.96
C LEU A 18 -13.08 -0.75 67.13
N SER A 19 -13.21 0.00 66.10
CA SER A 19 -14.21 1.08 65.98
C SER A 19 -14.97 0.86 64.69
N PRO A 20 -16.32 0.79 64.69
CA PRO A 20 -17.10 0.74 63.47
C PRO A 20 -17.20 2.15 62.88
N ALA A 21 -16.43 2.40 61.81
CA ALA A 21 -16.61 3.59 61.02
C ALA A 21 -17.68 3.30 59.93
N LEU A 22 -18.76 4.03 60.04
CA LEU A 22 -19.81 4.14 59.03
C LEU A 22 -19.21 4.41 57.65
N ALA A 23 -19.40 3.51 56.70
CA ALA A 23 -19.07 3.70 55.31
C ALA A 23 -19.97 4.78 54.71
N GLN A 24 -19.45 5.97 54.51
CA GLN A 24 -20.00 6.93 53.56
C GLN A 24 -19.54 6.53 52.15
N GLU A 25 -20.50 6.06 51.42
CA GLU A 25 -20.41 5.77 49.98
C GLU A 25 -20.30 7.09 49.23
N THR A 26 -19.10 7.57 49.03
CA THR A 26 -18.81 8.68 48.13
C THR A 26 -18.87 8.13 46.70
N LYS A 27 -20.02 8.39 46.06
CA LYS A 27 -20.24 8.13 44.62
C LYS A 27 -19.23 8.98 43.84
N GLN A 28 -18.09 8.36 43.47
CA GLN A 28 -17.07 8.93 42.58
C GLN A 28 -17.71 9.07 41.18
N PRO A 29 -17.66 10.22 40.53
CA PRO A 29 -18.10 10.34 39.16
C PRO A 29 -17.25 9.40 38.29
N GLU A 30 -17.88 8.42 37.69
CA GLU A 30 -17.32 7.55 36.68
C GLU A 30 -16.84 8.42 35.52
N ALA A 31 -15.52 8.60 35.42
CA ALA A 31 -14.92 9.23 34.27
C ALA A 31 -15.14 8.29 33.07
N THR A 32 -16.10 8.66 32.24
CA THR A 32 -16.32 8.00 30.93
C THR A 32 -15.03 8.15 30.14
N ALA A 33 -14.26 7.07 30.06
CA ALA A 33 -13.12 6.99 29.15
C ALA A 33 -13.64 7.23 27.73
N PRO A 34 -12.99 8.08 26.91
CA PRO A 34 -13.38 8.21 25.52
C PRO A 34 -13.29 6.85 24.85
N ALA A 35 -14.37 6.43 24.21
CA ALA A 35 -14.41 5.23 23.40
C ALA A 35 -13.24 5.27 22.40
N PRO A 36 -12.53 4.15 22.18
CA PRO A 36 -11.51 4.09 21.13
C PRO A 36 -12.16 4.54 19.82
N ALA A 37 -11.56 5.54 19.14
CA ALA A 37 -11.99 5.91 17.82
C ALA A 37 -11.94 4.65 16.95
N GLU A 38 -13.08 4.16 16.52
CA GLU A 38 -13.17 3.09 15.54
C GLU A 38 -12.47 3.59 14.28
N THR A 39 -11.24 3.15 14.08
CA THR A 39 -10.56 3.28 12.80
C THR A 39 -11.42 2.48 11.82
N ALA A 40 -12.19 3.17 10.99
CA ALA A 40 -13.00 2.55 9.96
C ALA A 40 -12.06 1.73 9.06
N THR A 41 -11.97 0.44 9.30
CA THR A 41 -11.23 -0.51 8.48
C THR A 41 -11.93 -0.55 7.13
N GLN A 42 -11.43 0.20 6.17
CA GLN A 42 -11.97 0.16 4.81
C GLN A 42 -11.73 -1.25 4.27
N THR A 43 -12.79 -1.93 3.87
CA THR A 43 -12.68 -3.21 3.19
C THR A 43 -11.87 -2.99 1.90
N PRO A 44 -10.79 -3.75 1.68
CA PRO A 44 -10.02 -3.63 0.46
C PRO A 44 -10.90 -3.96 -0.76
N PRO A 45 -10.63 -3.38 -1.94
CA PRO A 45 -11.39 -3.70 -3.15
C PRO A 45 -11.30 -5.19 -3.47
N GLU A 46 -12.27 -5.70 -4.25
CA GLU A 46 -12.25 -7.08 -4.73
C GLU A 46 -10.91 -7.39 -5.42
N TYR A 47 -10.44 -8.65 -5.26
CA TYR A 47 -9.17 -9.09 -5.85
C TYR A 47 -9.26 -9.14 -7.37
N LEU A 48 -8.28 -8.54 -8.05
CA LEU A 48 -8.13 -8.55 -9.51
C LEU A 48 -6.68 -8.91 -9.87
N ASP A 49 -6.51 -9.94 -10.70
CA ASP A 49 -5.22 -10.29 -11.33
C ASP A 49 -5.46 -10.77 -12.77
N ASP A 50 -5.40 -9.84 -13.72
CA ASP A 50 -5.60 -10.07 -15.14
C ASP A 50 -4.47 -9.39 -15.93
N ARG A 51 -3.68 -10.20 -16.63
CA ARG A 51 -2.55 -9.76 -17.46
C ARG A 51 -2.79 -9.98 -18.95
N SER A 52 -4.06 -10.06 -19.38
CA SER A 52 -4.43 -10.34 -20.77
C SER A 52 -4.27 -9.15 -21.71
N THR A 53 -4.41 -7.93 -21.17
CA THR A 53 -4.28 -6.67 -21.94
C THR A 53 -3.49 -5.63 -21.15
N PRO A 54 -2.92 -4.61 -21.81
CA PRO A 54 -2.26 -3.48 -21.13
C PRO A 54 -3.12 -2.85 -20.05
N GLU A 55 -4.39 -2.57 -20.35
CA GLU A 55 -5.32 -1.94 -19.44
C GLU A 55 -5.61 -2.82 -18.20
N THR A 56 -5.95 -4.11 -18.43
CA THR A 56 -6.29 -5.02 -17.32
C THR A 56 -5.09 -5.33 -16.45
N LEU A 57 -3.88 -5.39 -17.00
CA LEU A 57 -2.65 -5.54 -16.24
C LEU A 57 -2.43 -4.33 -15.32
N ILE A 58 -2.55 -3.09 -15.83
CA ILE A 58 -2.36 -1.89 -15.02
C ILE A 58 -3.48 -1.75 -13.98
N LYS A 59 -4.74 -2.13 -14.30
CA LYS A 59 -5.82 -2.22 -13.30
C LYS A 59 -5.46 -3.19 -12.17
N SER A 60 -4.91 -4.36 -12.53
CA SER A 60 -4.48 -5.38 -11.55
C SER A 60 -3.31 -4.90 -10.70
N TYR A 61 -2.37 -4.17 -11.30
CA TYR A 61 -1.26 -3.53 -10.59
C TYR A 61 -1.76 -2.54 -9.52
N TYR A 62 -2.64 -1.60 -9.90
CA TYR A 62 -3.17 -0.63 -8.92
C TYR A 62 -4.19 -1.26 -7.95
N ASN A 63 -4.87 -2.34 -8.35
CA ASN A 63 -5.64 -3.16 -7.42
C ASN A 63 -4.74 -3.74 -6.32
N ALA A 64 -3.56 -4.24 -6.67
CA ALA A 64 -2.58 -4.73 -5.69
C ALA A 64 -2.10 -3.59 -4.76
N ILE A 65 -1.83 -2.40 -5.28
CA ILE A 65 -1.48 -1.22 -4.48
C ILE A 65 -2.61 -0.88 -3.49
N ASN A 66 -3.86 -0.78 -3.98
CA ASN A 66 -5.03 -0.44 -3.17
C ASN A 66 -5.36 -1.49 -2.09
N ARG A 67 -4.88 -2.72 -2.27
CA ARG A 67 -4.97 -3.81 -1.30
C ARG A 67 -3.75 -3.93 -0.40
N GLN A 68 -2.74 -3.04 -0.59
CA GLN A 68 -1.45 -3.07 0.11
C GLN A 68 -0.68 -4.39 -0.10
N GLU A 69 -0.93 -5.07 -1.21
CA GLU A 69 -0.26 -6.30 -1.64
C GLU A 69 0.98 -5.93 -2.50
N TYR A 70 1.93 -5.23 -1.90
CA TYR A 70 3.06 -4.61 -2.63
C TYR A 70 3.95 -5.63 -3.34
N ALA A 71 4.13 -6.82 -2.78
CA ALA A 71 4.88 -7.88 -3.45
C ALA A 71 4.18 -8.34 -4.73
N ARG A 72 2.83 -8.42 -4.73
CA ARG A 72 2.04 -8.70 -5.93
C ARG A 72 2.15 -7.55 -6.93
N ALA A 73 2.02 -6.29 -6.47
CA ALA A 73 2.21 -5.13 -7.33
C ALA A 73 3.60 -5.14 -8.01
N TYR A 74 4.64 -5.42 -7.24
CA TYR A 74 6.01 -5.51 -7.76
C TYR A 74 6.18 -6.60 -8.82
N SER A 75 5.45 -7.72 -8.70
CA SER A 75 5.50 -8.84 -9.66
C SER A 75 4.92 -8.55 -11.05
N TYR A 76 4.24 -7.41 -11.23
CA TYR A 76 3.77 -6.98 -12.55
C TYR A 76 4.88 -6.37 -13.41
N TYR A 77 6.00 -5.97 -12.82
CA TYR A 77 7.16 -5.51 -13.57
C TYR A 77 7.95 -6.68 -14.16
N ALA A 78 8.54 -6.44 -15.31
CA ALA A 78 9.46 -7.40 -15.91
C ALA A 78 10.68 -7.58 -14.99
N SER A 79 11.14 -8.82 -14.82
CA SER A 79 12.25 -9.14 -13.90
C SER A 79 13.59 -8.51 -14.34
N ASP A 80 13.74 -8.24 -15.63
CA ASP A 80 14.90 -7.57 -16.25
C ASP A 80 14.76 -6.03 -16.24
N SER A 81 13.65 -5.50 -15.77
CA SER A 81 13.37 -4.06 -15.71
C SER A 81 12.58 -3.67 -14.44
N PRO A 82 13.09 -3.99 -13.24
CA PRO A 82 12.40 -3.61 -12.00
C PRO A 82 12.47 -2.08 -11.82
N PRO A 83 11.41 -1.45 -11.27
CA PRO A 83 11.37 0.01 -11.13
C PRO A 83 12.41 0.53 -10.14
N GLN A 84 12.64 -0.19 -9.07
CA GLN A 84 13.59 0.06 -7.98
C GLN A 84 13.62 -1.15 -7.04
N PRO A 85 14.59 -1.29 -6.13
CA PRO A 85 14.59 -2.37 -5.15
C PRO A 85 13.29 -2.41 -4.34
N PHE A 86 12.79 -3.62 -4.07
CA PHE A 86 11.48 -3.84 -3.44
C PHE A 86 11.22 -3.02 -2.16
N PRO A 87 12.18 -2.87 -1.20
CA PRO A 87 11.93 -2.06 -0.01
C PRO A 87 11.63 -0.59 -0.32
N GLN A 88 12.30 -0.01 -1.33
CA GLN A 88 12.05 1.37 -1.76
C GLN A 88 10.74 1.50 -2.51
N PHE A 89 10.40 0.49 -3.33
CA PHE A 89 9.11 0.42 -4.01
C PHE A 89 7.96 0.42 -2.98
N GLN A 90 8.03 -0.43 -1.98
CA GLN A 90 7.04 -0.51 -0.91
C GLN A 90 6.93 0.81 -0.14
N ALA A 91 8.06 1.38 0.28
CA ALA A 91 8.10 2.65 1.00
C ALA A 91 7.44 3.80 0.21
N GLY A 92 7.53 3.78 -1.12
CA GLY A 92 6.89 4.77 -1.99
C GLY A 92 5.37 4.80 -1.90
N TYR A 93 4.74 3.74 -1.38
CA TYR A 93 3.29 3.63 -1.23
C TYR A 93 2.79 3.67 0.22
N GLU A 94 3.66 3.83 1.21
CA GLU A 94 3.27 3.80 2.65
C GLU A 94 2.23 4.87 3.01
N ASN A 95 2.28 6.02 2.34
CA ASN A 95 1.31 7.10 2.57
C ASN A 95 0.14 7.08 1.57
N THR A 96 0.04 6.06 0.72
CA THR A 96 -1.02 5.95 -0.29
C THR A 96 -2.20 5.18 0.28
N LYS A 97 -3.36 5.85 0.36
CA LYS A 97 -4.63 5.25 0.76
C LYS A 97 -5.30 4.52 -0.41
N SER A 98 -5.35 5.18 -1.58
CA SER A 98 -5.96 4.61 -2.78
C SER A 98 -5.45 5.25 -4.06
N VAL A 99 -5.55 4.53 -5.17
CA VAL A 99 -5.26 5.03 -6.52
C VAL A 99 -6.41 4.69 -7.45
N SER A 100 -6.93 5.69 -8.13
CA SER A 100 -7.90 5.56 -9.24
C SER A 100 -7.17 5.78 -10.56
N VAL A 101 -7.60 5.09 -11.64
CA VAL A 101 -6.95 5.14 -12.95
C VAL A 101 -7.96 5.43 -14.05
N LEU A 102 -7.58 6.29 -14.98
CA LEU A 102 -8.22 6.50 -16.27
C LEU A 102 -7.26 6.16 -17.39
N PHE A 103 -7.77 5.55 -18.46
CA PHE A 103 -6.94 5.06 -19.57
C PHE A 103 -7.24 5.79 -20.86
N GLY A 104 -6.20 6.08 -21.63
CA GLY A 104 -6.27 6.40 -23.04
C GLY A 104 -6.17 5.14 -23.89
N LYS A 105 -6.12 5.33 -25.21
CA LYS A 105 -6.01 4.22 -26.16
C LYS A 105 -4.57 3.68 -26.16
N ALA A 106 -4.41 2.39 -25.83
CA ALA A 106 -3.12 1.71 -25.96
C ALA A 106 -2.67 1.65 -27.42
N GLN A 107 -1.38 1.84 -27.65
CA GLN A 107 -0.73 1.69 -28.95
C GLN A 107 0.22 0.50 -28.86
N GLY A 108 0.08 -0.44 -29.78
CA GLY A 108 0.89 -1.66 -29.81
C GLY A 108 1.75 -1.77 -31.05
N GLU A 109 2.95 -2.33 -30.86
CA GLU A 109 3.87 -2.64 -31.95
C GLU A 109 4.57 -3.99 -31.71
N GLY A 110 5.01 -4.63 -32.79
CA GLY A 110 5.78 -5.87 -32.74
C GLY A 110 7.24 -5.59 -33.06
N ALA A 111 8.15 -6.06 -32.22
CA ALA A 111 9.58 -5.96 -32.48
C ALA A 111 10.35 -7.13 -31.85
N ALA A 112 11.37 -7.66 -32.57
CA ALA A 112 12.34 -8.61 -32.09
C ALA A 112 11.76 -9.80 -31.29
N GLY A 113 10.67 -10.40 -31.80
CA GLY A 113 10.05 -11.55 -31.15
C GLY A 113 9.21 -11.23 -29.91
N SER A 114 8.85 -9.97 -29.71
CA SER A 114 7.97 -9.49 -28.64
C SER A 114 6.92 -8.54 -29.18
N ALA A 115 5.83 -8.42 -28.47
CA ALA A 115 4.87 -7.33 -28.65
C ALA A 115 5.06 -6.32 -27.52
N TYR A 116 5.03 -5.06 -27.87
CA TYR A 116 5.15 -3.92 -26.96
C TYR A 116 3.90 -3.08 -27.01
N TRP A 117 3.61 -2.42 -25.92
CA TRP A 117 2.50 -1.46 -25.83
C TRP A 117 2.93 -0.22 -25.08
N SER A 118 2.44 0.92 -25.54
CA SER A 118 2.46 2.18 -24.82
C SER A 118 1.02 2.50 -24.39
N GLN A 119 0.79 2.62 -23.08
CA GLN A 119 -0.52 2.85 -22.50
C GLN A 119 -0.56 4.24 -21.86
N PRO A 120 -1.24 5.22 -22.50
CA PRO A 120 -1.50 6.52 -21.87
C PRO A 120 -2.48 6.35 -20.71
N LEU A 121 -2.24 7.05 -19.62
CA LEU A 121 -3.14 7.02 -18.47
C LEU A 121 -3.00 8.25 -17.58
N ALA A 122 -4.00 8.48 -16.75
CA ALA A 122 -3.94 9.35 -15.60
C ALA A 122 -4.26 8.55 -14.34
N ILE A 123 -3.62 8.91 -13.24
CA ILE A 123 -3.95 8.38 -11.91
C ILE A 123 -4.30 9.53 -10.97
N LYS A 124 -5.24 9.26 -10.05
CA LYS A 124 -5.49 10.07 -8.87
C LYS A 124 -5.10 9.26 -7.64
N SER A 125 -4.04 9.68 -6.97
CA SER A 125 -3.57 9.10 -5.72
C SER A 125 -4.13 9.89 -4.55
N GLU A 126 -4.81 9.19 -3.63
CA GLU A 126 -5.23 9.73 -2.34
C GLU A 126 -4.26 9.29 -1.26
N ALA A 127 -3.74 10.23 -0.49
CA ALA A 127 -2.91 9.96 0.66
C ALA A 127 -3.76 9.66 1.92
N ASN A 128 -3.11 9.13 2.96
CA ASN A 128 -3.77 8.81 4.23
C ASN A 128 -4.36 10.04 4.95
N ASP A 129 -3.82 11.23 4.68
CA ASP A 129 -4.32 12.52 5.19
C ASP A 129 -5.48 13.10 4.38
N GLY A 130 -5.93 12.40 3.33
CA GLY A 130 -6.99 12.85 2.42
C GLY A 130 -6.51 13.77 1.29
N THR A 131 -5.23 14.09 1.20
CA THR A 131 -4.69 14.87 0.08
C THR A 131 -4.74 14.04 -1.20
N ALA A 132 -5.31 14.62 -2.28
CA ALA A 132 -5.35 13.99 -3.59
C ALA A 132 -4.34 14.65 -4.54
N THR A 133 -3.59 13.84 -5.28
CA THR A 133 -2.67 14.30 -6.31
C THR A 133 -2.94 13.56 -7.61
N VAL A 134 -3.00 14.30 -8.71
CA VAL A 134 -3.17 13.73 -10.05
C VAL A 134 -1.81 13.62 -10.73
N PHE A 135 -1.59 12.49 -11.38
CA PHE A 135 -0.42 12.26 -12.24
C PHE A 135 -0.91 11.74 -13.59
N ASN A 136 -0.15 12.03 -14.63
CA ASN A 136 -0.41 11.51 -15.96
C ASN A 136 0.88 11.11 -16.67
N GLY A 137 0.74 10.28 -17.68
CA GLY A 137 1.89 9.82 -18.48
C GLY A 137 1.61 8.49 -19.16
N CYS A 138 2.66 7.69 -19.29
CA CYS A 138 2.60 6.45 -20.04
C CYS A 138 3.28 5.31 -19.29
N TYR A 139 2.71 4.11 -19.45
CA TYR A 139 3.38 2.86 -19.14
C TYR A 139 3.80 2.17 -20.44
N ARG A 140 5.00 1.59 -20.44
CA ARG A 140 5.44 0.66 -21.48
C ARG A 140 5.34 -0.76 -20.97
N LEU A 141 4.81 -1.64 -21.82
CA LEU A 141 4.58 -3.03 -21.50
C LEU A 141 5.18 -3.94 -22.57
N ARG A 142 5.52 -5.17 -22.19
CA ARG A 142 6.07 -6.18 -23.10
C ARG A 142 5.47 -7.56 -22.83
N LEU A 143 5.17 -8.26 -23.92
CA LEU A 143 4.94 -9.70 -23.94
C LEU A 143 5.90 -10.33 -24.94
N ALA A 144 6.81 -11.18 -24.48
CA ALA A 144 7.58 -12.03 -25.39
C ALA A 144 6.63 -12.98 -26.12
N ASN A 145 6.91 -13.25 -27.40
CA ASN A 145 6.04 -14.12 -28.20
C ASN A 145 5.85 -15.47 -27.50
N PRO A 146 4.59 -15.82 -27.15
CA PRO A 146 4.31 -17.06 -26.41
C PRO A 146 4.80 -18.33 -27.12
N ALA A 147 4.88 -18.32 -28.46
CA ALA A 147 5.33 -19.46 -29.25
C ALA A 147 6.84 -19.78 -29.08
N ILE A 148 7.64 -18.81 -28.60
CA ILE A 148 9.10 -18.98 -28.44
C ILE A 148 9.53 -18.87 -26.98
N GLN A 149 8.59 -18.67 -26.04
CA GLN A 149 8.91 -18.68 -24.62
C GLN A 149 9.22 -20.08 -24.12
N GLY A 150 10.15 -20.16 -23.17
CA GLY A 150 10.45 -21.38 -22.43
C GLY A 150 9.71 -21.44 -21.09
N VAL A 151 10.27 -22.25 -20.17
CA VAL A 151 9.78 -22.39 -18.80
C VAL A 151 10.74 -21.64 -17.86
N PRO A 152 10.23 -20.80 -16.96
CA PRO A 152 8.82 -20.44 -16.73
C PRO A 152 8.25 -19.49 -17.79
N TYR A 153 6.96 -19.59 -18.06
CA TYR A 153 6.24 -18.64 -18.89
C TYR A 153 6.22 -17.25 -18.25
N VAL A 154 6.54 -16.22 -19.03
CA VAL A 154 6.52 -14.82 -18.58
C VAL A 154 5.30 -14.12 -19.22
N PRO A 155 4.29 -13.74 -18.43
CA PRO A 155 3.11 -13.04 -18.94
C PRO A 155 3.43 -11.60 -19.34
N LEU A 156 2.43 -10.91 -19.89
CA LEU A 156 2.52 -9.46 -20.12
C LEU A 156 3.01 -8.75 -18.85
N SER A 157 4.00 -7.88 -19.00
CA SER A 157 4.69 -7.23 -17.87
C SER A 157 4.94 -5.75 -18.14
N ILE A 158 5.02 -4.96 -17.08
CA ILE A 158 5.42 -3.55 -17.14
C ILE A 158 6.93 -3.48 -17.31
N LEU A 159 7.41 -2.73 -18.29
CA LEU A 159 8.82 -2.37 -18.44
C LEU A 159 9.15 -1.13 -17.61
N ASP A 160 8.36 -0.09 -17.79
CA ASP A 160 8.52 1.18 -17.08
C ASP A 160 7.23 2.00 -17.09
N GLY A 161 7.22 3.06 -16.29
CA GLY A 161 6.16 4.05 -16.25
C GLY A 161 6.75 5.45 -16.03
N THR A 162 6.37 6.38 -16.88
CA THR A 162 6.78 7.80 -16.79
C THR A 162 5.52 8.61 -16.40
N LEU A 163 5.33 8.82 -15.10
CA LEU A 163 4.22 9.63 -14.60
C LEU A 163 4.75 10.95 -14.06
N GLN A 164 4.08 12.04 -14.43
CA GLN A 164 4.36 13.39 -13.97
C GLN A 164 3.14 13.97 -13.27
N LYS A 165 3.37 14.83 -12.28
CA LYS A 165 2.27 15.54 -11.61
C LYS A 165 1.53 16.40 -12.62
N SER A 166 0.19 16.32 -12.61
CA SER A 166 -0.71 17.09 -13.45
C SER A 166 -1.47 18.11 -12.62
N ASP A 167 -1.60 19.32 -13.15
CA ASP A 167 -2.46 20.38 -12.59
C ASP A 167 -3.86 20.36 -13.23
N GLN A 168 -4.09 19.47 -14.20
CA GLN A 168 -5.38 19.28 -14.85
C GLN A 168 -6.34 18.48 -13.95
N PRO A 169 -7.67 18.68 -14.06
CA PRO A 169 -8.62 17.77 -13.44
C PRO A 169 -8.40 16.33 -13.89
N PHE A 170 -8.63 15.36 -13.02
CA PHE A 170 -8.35 13.94 -13.25
C PHE A 170 -8.95 13.43 -14.57
N GLU A 171 -10.21 13.80 -14.85
CA GLU A 171 -10.96 13.39 -16.02
C GLU A 171 -10.41 13.96 -17.34
N GLN A 172 -9.55 14.98 -17.27
CA GLN A 172 -8.95 15.67 -18.41
C GLN A 172 -7.43 15.44 -18.50
N SER A 173 -6.88 14.64 -17.58
CA SER A 173 -5.42 14.48 -17.46
C SER A 173 -4.83 13.37 -18.32
N VAL A 174 -5.67 12.52 -18.95
CA VAL A 174 -5.14 11.42 -19.78
C VAL A 174 -4.49 12.00 -21.04
N PRO A 175 -3.21 11.69 -21.32
CA PRO A 175 -2.55 12.14 -22.54
C PRO A 175 -3.24 11.58 -23.82
N GLU A 176 -3.24 12.32 -24.89
CA GLU A 176 -3.77 11.85 -26.19
C GLU A 176 -2.97 10.65 -26.74
N GLY A 177 -1.70 10.55 -26.39
CA GLY A 177 -0.81 9.46 -26.78
C GLY A 177 0.46 9.44 -25.94
N CYS A 178 1.30 8.45 -26.21
CA CYS A 178 2.63 8.35 -25.63
C CYS A 178 3.66 8.81 -26.68
N GLU A 179 4.60 9.66 -26.28
CA GLU A 179 5.73 9.97 -27.15
C GLU A 179 6.51 8.68 -27.42
N ALA A 180 6.94 8.49 -28.66
CA ALA A 180 7.85 7.40 -29.00
C ALA A 180 9.17 7.59 -28.23
N PRO A 181 9.79 6.51 -27.73
CA PRO A 181 11.06 6.59 -27.00
C PRO A 181 12.21 7.02 -27.89
#